data_3940bbe40da531b92fa63fdeb07b8659
#
_entry.id   3940bbe40da531b92fa63fdeb07b8659
#
_cell.length_a   1.000
_cell.length_b   1.000
_cell.length_c   1.000
_cell.angle_alpha   90.00
_cell.angle_beta   90.00
_cell.angle_gamma   90.00
#
_symmetry.space_group_name_H-M   'P 1'
#
loop_
_entity.id
_entity.type
_entity.pdbx_description
1 polymer ?
#
loop_
_entity_poly.entity_id
_entity_poly.type
_entity_poly.pdbx_seq_one_letter_code
_entity_poly.pdbx_strand_id
1 'polypeptide(L)'
;TAVVLTDENLLLPVLYALPPEIGKVNVTMGYPLRASLAYTFIERLVELQAHRRTKGAGCTFYHADAVGILAHPYISDCDAVLTRRMQEEIVRERRISVDARWLAGNELLEMVFSPAAEWRDLSDWLLKVTAAVARMPYEGGDARQRVEFLAVIAEELTKLRNSLDQCDIALTSEV
;
A
#
# COMPACT_ATOMS: atom_id res chain seq x y z
N THR A 1 -5.36 11.23 35.79
CA THR A 1 -6.63 11.42 35.06
C THR A 1 -6.68 10.43 33.91
N ALA A 2 -7.80 9.73 33.71
CA ALA A 2 -8.04 8.85 32.59
C ALA A 2 -9.20 9.41 31.75
N VAL A 3 -9.07 9.33 30.43
CA VAL A 3 -10.13 9.66 29.49
C VAL A 3 -10.56 8.35 28.83
N VAL A 4 -11.84 8.03 28.89
CA VAL A 4 -12.43 6.85 28.27
C VAL A 4 -13.19 7.29 27.04
N LEU A 5 -12.85 6.72 25.88
CA LEU A 5 -13.54 6.98 24.62
C LEU A 5 -14.52 5.85 24.33
N THR A 6 -15.72 6.20 23.94
CA THR A 6 -16.78 5.24 23.53
C THR A 6 -16.72 4.93 22.05
N ASP A 7 -15.99 5.73 21.27
CA ASP A 7 -15.80 5.58 19.83
C ASP A 7 -14.31 5.72 19.51
N GLU A 8 -13.75 4.74 18.83
CA GLU A 8 -12.34 4.71 18.41
C GLU A 8 -11.97 5.87 17.48
N ASN A 9 -12.91 6.37 16.70
CA ASN A 9 -12.71 7.49 15.78
C ASN A 9 -12.43 8.82 16.52
N LEU A 10 -12.77 8.90 17.80
CA LEU A 10 -12.50 10.08 18.63
C LEU A 10 -11.07 10.13 19.16
N LEU A 11 -10.27 9.08 18.99
CA LEU A 11 -8.91 9.03 19.53
C LEU A 11 -8.04 10.18 18.99
N LEU A 12 -7.95 10.35 17.67
CA LEU A 12 -7.13 11.42 17.09
C LEU A 12 -7.63 12.82 17.46
N PRO A 13 -8.93 13.15 17.32
CA PRO A 13 -9.46 14.44 17.78
C PRO A 13 -9.12 14.74 19.23
N VAL A 14 -9.22 13.76 20.13
CA VAL A 14 -8.89 13.93 21.55
C VAL A 14 -7.40 14.15 21.76
N LEU A 15 -6.54 13.38 21.09
CA LEU A 15 -5.09 13.57 21.17
C LEU A 15 -4.66 14.97 20.70
N TYR A 16 -5.26 15.48 19.60
CA TYR A 16 -5.00 16.83 19.10
C TYR A 16 -5.55 17.94 20.01
N ALA A 17 -6.60 17.65 20.79
CA ALA A 17 -7.18 18.59 21.73
C ALA A 17 -6.45 18.64 23.09
N LEU A 18 -5.50 17.74 23.34
CA LEU A 18 -4.73 17.73 24.58
C LEU A 18 -3.79 18.94 24.64
N PRO A 19 -3.77 19.67 25.77
CA PRO A 19 -2.82 20.77 25.95
C PRO A 19 -1.38 20.29 25.89
N PRO A 20 -0.45 21.10 25.33
CA PRO A 20 0.97 20.74 25.20
C PRO A 20 1.68 20.47 26.52
N GLU A 21 1.11 20.95 27.64
CA GLU A 21 1.63 20.72 29.00
C GLU A 21 1.52 19.25 29.41
N ILE A 22 0.65 18.46 28.75
CA ILE A 22 0.51 17.02 28.98
C ILE A 22 1.58 16.30 28.16
N GLY A 23 2.79 16.22 28.73
CA GLY A 23 3.98 15.74 28.00
C GLY A 23 3.98 14.26 27.62
N LYS A 24 3.23 13.39 28.31
CA LYS A 24 3.16 11.93 28.02
C LYS A 24 1.75 11.42 28.22
N VAL A 25 1.21 10.78 27.19
CA VAL A 25 -0.10 10.13 27.21
C VAL A 25 0.08 8.65 26.92
N ASN A 26 -0.53 7.80 27.74
CA ASN A 26 -0.61 6.38 27.45
C ASN A 26 -1.94 6.09 26.77
N VAL A 27 -1.89 5.56 25.56
CA VAL A 27 -3.07 5.18 24.76
C VAL A 27 -3.20 3.67 24.81
N THR A 28 -4.34 3.19 25.31
CA THR A 28 -4.65 1.75 25.38
C THR A 28 -5.57 1.27 24.26
N MET A 29 -6.15 2.21 23.49
CA MET A 29 -6.95 1.89 22.32
C MET A 29 -6.05 1.63 21.10
N GLY A 30 -6.38 0.59 20.34
CA GLY A 30 -5.71 0.33 19.06
C GLY A 30 -6.08 1.38 18.01
N TYR A 31 -5.10 1.79 17.19
CA TYR A 31 -5.38 2.58 16.00
C TYR A 31 -6.00 1.66 14.93
N PRO A 32 -7.17 1.98 14.36
CA PRO A 32 -7.77 1.10 13.35
C PRO A 32 -6.88 1.01 12.12
N LEU A 33 -6.40 -0.19 11.81
CA LEU A 33 -5.48 -0.45 10.71
C LEU A 33 -5.99 0.09 9.37
N ARG A 34 -7.33 0.05 9.15
CA ARG A 34 -7.96 0.59 7.93
C ARG A 34 -7.76 2.09 7.73
N ALA A 35 -7.46 2.84 8.79
CA ALA A 35 -7.18 4.27 8.71
C ALA A 35 -5.68 4.55 8.46
N SER A 36 -4.83 3.51 8.37
CA SER A 36 -3.41 3.66 8.15
C SER A 36 -3.06 3.80 6.65
N LEU A 37 -1.95 4.49 6.38
CA LEU A 37 -1.37 4.55 5.03
C LEU A 37 -1.03 3.16 4.49
N ALA A 38 -0.66 2.23 5.38
CA ALA A 38 -0.31 0.88 4.98
C ALA A 38 -1.53 0.11 4.42
N TYR A 39 -2.71 0.29 5.02
CA TYR A 39 -3.94 -0.31 4.51
C TYR A 39 -4.32 0.23 3.14
N THR A 40 -4.34 1.57 2.98
CA THR A 40 -4.66 2.19 1.69
C THR A 40 -3.65 1.82 0.60
N PHE A 41 -2.40 1.57 0.97
CA PHE A 41 -1.39 1.10 0.04
C PHE A 41 -1.72 -0.31 -0.49
N ILE A 42 -2.01 -1.26 0.41
CA ILE A 42 -2.39 -2.63 0.02
C ILE A 42 -3.67 -2.63 -0.81
N GLU A 43 -4.69 -1.88 -0.41
CA GLU A 43 -5.94 -1.74 -1.17
C GLU A 43 -5.67 -1.30 -2.62
N ARG A 44 -4.87 -0.23 -2.81
CA ARG A 44 -4.47 0.22 -4.16
C ARG A 44 -3.64 -0.79 -4.93
N LEU A 45 -2.78 -1.55 -4.26
CA LEU A 45 -2.02 -2.63 -4.90
C LEU A 45 -2.94 -3.75 -5.41
N VAL A 46 -3.96 -4.11 -4.64
CA VAL A 46 -4.97 -5.11 -5.04
C VAL A 46 -5.79 -4.59 -6.22
N GLU A 47 -6.28 -3.35 -6.16
CA GLU A 47 -7.01 -2.69 -7.26
C GLU A 47 -6.17 -2.63 -8.54
N LEU A 48 -4.89 -2.28 -8.43
CA LEU A 48 -3.95 -2.26 -9.55
C LEU A 48 -3.90 -3.61 -10.28
N GLN A 49 -3.83 -4.71 -9.54
CA GLN A 49 -3.80 -6.06 -10.11
C GLN A 49 -5.19 -6.50 -10.63
N ALA A 50 -6.27 -6.11 -9.97
CA ALA A 50 -7.63 -6.43 -10.41
C ALA A 50 -7.98 -5.77 -11.75
N HIS A 51 -7.54 -4.53 -11.97
CA HIS A 51 -7.81 -3.78 -13.21
C HIS A 51 -6.76 -3.98 -14.30
N ARG A 52 -5.73 -4.81 -14.08
CA ARG A 52 -4.70 -5.07 -15.08
C ARG A 52 -5.29 -5.72 -16.33
N ARG A 53 -4.70 -5.41 -17.46
CA ARG A 53 -5.04 -6.03 -18.73
C ARG A 53 -3.83 -6.70 -19.33
N THR A 54 -3.96 -7.99 -19.64
CA THR A 54 -2.92 -8.77 -20.29
C THR A 54 -3.26 -8.93 -21.77
N LYS A 55 -2.33 -8.59 -22.65
CA LYS A 55 -2.49 -8.77 -24.09
C LYS A 55 -1.23 -9.42 -24.66
N GLY A 56 -1.31 -10.71 -24.98
CA GLY A 56 -0.12 -11.49 -25.37
C GLY A 56 0.90 -11.53 -24.23
N ALA A 57 2.15 -11.19 -24.53
CA ALA A 57 3.24 -11.11 -23.55
C ALA A 57 3.31 -9.74 -22.82
N GLY A 58 2.41 -8.81 -23.10
CA GLY A 58 2.38 -7.48 -22.49
C GLY A 58 1.36 -7.36 -21.39
N CYS A 59 1.67 -6.54 -20.39
CA CYS A 59 0.76 -6.17 -19.31
C CYS A 59 0.60 -4.66 -19.28
N THR A 60 -0.64 -4.19 -19.13
CA THR A 60 -0.95 -2.77 -18.97
C THR A 60 -1.83 -2.55 -17.78
N PHE A 61 -1.66 -1.40 -17.13
CA PHE A 61 -2.45 -0.97 -15.98
C PHE A 61 -3.32 0.23 -16.35
N TYR A 62 -4.46 0.35 -15.68
CA TYR A 62 -5.31 1.52 -15.83
C TYR A 62 -4.59 2.76 -15.29
N HIS A 63 -4.66 3.87 -16.00
CA HIS A 63 -3.88 5.07 -15.67
C HIS A 63 -4.17 5.63 -14.27
N ALA A 64 -5.43 5.59 -13.82
CA ALA A 64 -5.80 6.12 -12.52
C ALA A 64 -5.19 5.30 -11.38
N ASP A 65 -5.12 3.96 -11.51
CA ASP A 65 -4.51 3.08 -10.53
C ASP A 65 -2.98 3.29 -10.51
N ALA A 66 -2.36 3.38 -11.70
CA ALA A 66 -0.93 3.66 -11.81
C ALA A 66 -0.56 5.01 -11.17
N VAL A 67 -1.31 6.08 -11.46
CA VAL A 67 -1.11 7.39 -10.84
C VAL A 67 -1.35 7.34 -9.34
N GLY A 68 -2.38 6.61 -8.89
CA GLY A 68 -2.69 6.43 -7.48
C GLY A 68 -1.57 5.76 -6.68
N ILE A 69 -0.91 4.76 -7.29
CA ILE A 69 0.28 4.11 -6.69
C ILE A 69 1.48 5.06 -6.70
N LEU A 70 1.78 5.69 -7.84
CA LEU A 70 2.91 6.63 -7.97
C LEU A 70 2.79 7.84 -7.01
N ALA A 71 1.57 8.26 -6.70
CA ALA A 71 1.29 9.35 -5.76
C ALA A 71 1.27 8.90 -4.28
N HIS A 72 1.25 7.59 -4.02
CA HIS A 72 1.16 7.09 -2.65
C HIS A 72 2.46 7.38 -1.88
N PRO A 73 2.40 7.86 -0.61
CA PRO A 73 3.60 8.25 0.15
C PRO A 73 4.68 7.17 0.25
N TYR A 74 4.31 5.89 0.35
CA TYR A 74 5.27 4.79 0.37
C TYR A 74 6.09 4.65 -0.93
N ILE A 75 5.60 5.17 -2.04
CA ILE A 75 6.27 5.12 -3.35
C ILE A 75 6.89 6.48 -3.68
N SER A 76 6.13 7.57 -3.52
CA SER A 76 6.60 8.91 -3.85
C SER A 76 7.78 9.37 -2.99
N ASP A 77 7.82 8.96 -1.72
CA ASP A 77 8.91 9.34 -0.82
C ASP A 77 10.24 8.62 -1.15
N CYS A 78 10.17 7.49 -1.89
CA CYS A 78 11.37 6.75 -2.31
C CYS A 78 12.10 7.45 -3.48
N ASP A 79 11.35 8.03 -4.42
CA ASP A 79 11.91 8.80 -5.56
C ASP A 79 10.84 9.78 -6.07
N ALA A 80 10.76 10.94 -5.39
CA ALA A 80 9.77 11.95 -5.67
C ALA A 80 9.91 12.57 -7.06
N VAL A 81 11.14 12.66 -7.58
CA VAL A 81 11.40 13.25 -8.89
C VAL A 81 10.90 12.34 -10.00
N LEU A 82 11.24 11.06 -9.93
CA LEU A 82 10.83 10.07 -10.92
C LEU A 82 9.30 9.89 -10.92
N THR A 83 8.71 9.68 -9.74
CA THR A 83 7.27 9.42 -9.61
C THR A 83 6.43 10.59 -10.08
N ARG A 84 6.81 11.84 -9.73
CA ARG A 84 6.15 13.05 -10.21
C ARG A 84 6.23 13.19 -11.72
N ARG A 85 7.42 13.01 -12.30
CA ARG A 85 7.62 13.05 -13.75
C ARG A 85 6.72 12.04 -14.47
N MET A 86 6.64 10.80 -13.98
CA MET A 86 5.80 9.76 -14.57
C MET A 86 4.31 10.13 -14.49
N GLN A 87 3.84 10.64 -13.36
CA GLN A 87 2.45 11.12 -13.19
C GLN A 87 2.12 12.23 -14.20
N GLU A 88 2.98 13.24 -14.30
CA GLU A 88 2.81 14.37 -15.22
C GLU A 88 2.77 13.90 -16.68
N GLU A 89 3.61 12.92 -17.05
CA GLU A 89 3.64 12.37 -18.40
C GLU A 89 2.38 11.56 -18.74
N ILE A 90 1.89 10.72 -17.82
CA ILE A 90 0.63 9.99 -17.98
C ILE A 90 -0.53 10.96 -18.24
N VAL A 91 -0.63 12.02 -17.45
CA VAL A 91 -1.70 13.03 -17.56
C VAL A 91 -1.56 13.83 -18.85
N ARG A 92 -0.35 14.31 -19.16
CA ARG A 92 -0.08 15.13 -20.36
C ARG A 92 -0.41 14.38 -21.65
N GLU A 93 -0.06 13.08 -21.71
CA GLU A 93 -0.29 12.25 -22.89
C GLU A 93 -1.68 11.61 -22.91
N ARG A 94 -2.51 11.87 -21.87
CA ARG A 94 -3.86 11.31 -21.74
C ARG A 94 -3.88 9.78 -21.91
N ARG A 95 -2.89 9.09 -21.38
CA ARG A 95 -2.80 7.63 -21.47
C ARG A 95 -3.93 7.00 -20.67
N ILE A 96 -4.77 6.19 -21.29
CA ILE A 96 -5.82 5.42 -20.61
C ILE A 96 -5.25 4.14 -20.01
N SER A 97 -4.33 3.50 -20.73
CA SER A 97 -3.59 2.31 -20.30
C SER A 97 -2.09 2.59 -20.36
N VAL A 98 -1.37 2.17 -19.32
CA VAL A 98 0.07 2.39 -19.19
C VAL A 98 0.78 1.04 -19.19
N ASP A 99 1.79 0.87 -20.05
CA ASP A 99 2.56 -0.36 -20.14
C ASP A 99 3.39 -0.60 -18.87
N ALA A 100 3.39 -1.83 -18.37
CA ALA A 100 4.16 -2.22 -17.18
C ALA A 100 5.66 -1.92 -17.34
N ARG A 101 6.21 -2.13 -18.53
CA ARG A 101 7.64 -1.87 -18.82
C ARG A 101 7.97 -0.37 -18.75
N TRP A 102 7.03 0.48 -19.17
CA TRP A 102 7.22 1.93 -19.06
C TRP A 102 7.18 2.38 -17.60
N LEU A 103 6.38 1.71 -16.76
CA LEU A 103 6.29 1.98 -15.31
C LEU A 103 7.50 1.46 -14.52
N ALA A 104 8.31 0.55 -15.08
CA ALA A 104 9.50 -0.03 -14.46
C ALA A 104 10.70 0.95 -14.46
N GLY A 105 10.51 2.14 -13.88
CA GLY A 105 11.52 3.20 -13.88
C GLY A 105 12.69 2.98 -12.91
N ASN A 106 12.51 2.15 -11.89
CA ASN A 106 13.52 1.68 -10.95
C ASN A 106 13.15 0.29 -10.42
N GLU A 107 14.02 -0.35 -9.64
CA GLU A 107 13.83 -1.71 -9.11
C GLU A 107 12.53 -1.85 -8.28
N LEU A 108 12.20 -0.86 -7.45
CA LEU A 108 10.97 -0.86 -6.68
C LEU A 108 9.73 -0.80 -7.58
N LEU A 109 9.72 0.12 -8.55
CA LEU A 109 8.60 0.28 -9.49
C LEU A 109 8.46 -0.94 -10.40
N GLU A 110 9.57 -1.56 -10.83
CA GLU A 110 9.55 -2.81 -11.58
C GLU A 110 8.85 -3.92 -10.78
N MET A 111 9.15 -4.03 -9.49
CA MET A 111 8.49 -4.99 -8.59
C MET A 111 7.00 -4.65 -8.40
N VAL A 112 6.66 -3.39 -8.16
CA VAL A 112 5.29 -2.91 -7.93
C VAL A 112 4.42 -3.12 -9.16
N PHE A 113 4.92 -2.83 -10.37
CA PHE A 113 4.18 -2.97 -11.63
C PHE A 113 4.41 -4.32 -12.33
N SER A 114 4.98 -5.31 -11.64
CA SER A 114 5.02 -6.68 -12.15
C SER A 114 3.63 -7.34 -12.07
N PRO A 115 3.18 -8.06 -13.11
CA PRO A 115 1.89 -8.74 -13.08
C PRO A 115 1.94 -9.97 -12.17
N ALA A 116 0.94 -10.12 -11.29
CA ALA A 116 0.68 -11.34 -10.54
C ALA A 116 -0.33 -12.20 -11.32
N ALA A 117 0.04 -13.38 -11.80
CA ALA A 117 -0.78 -14.17 -12.71
C ALA A 117 -1.97 -14.81 -11.99
N GLU A 118 -1.74 -15.46 -10.87
CA GLU A 118 -2.73 -16.15 -10.06
C GLU A 118 -2.86 -15.51 -8.67
N TRP A 119 -3.89 -15.89 -7.92
CA TRP A 119 -4.09 -15.36 -6.58
C TRP A 119 -2.95 -15.74 -5.60
N ARG A 120 -2.34 -16.93 -5.78
CA ARG A 120 -1.15 -17.32 -5.00
C ARG A 120 0.03 -16.41 -5.29
N ASP A 121 0.25 -16.08 -6.57
CA ASP A 121 1.23 -15.10 -7.00
C ASP A 121 0.92 -13.72 -6.43
N LEU A 122 -0.37 -13.35 -6.30
CA LEU A 122 -0.80 -12.08 -5.72
C LEU A 122 -0.36 -11.95 -4.25
N SER A 123 -0.56 -12.99 -3.44
CA SER A 123 -0.16 -12.96 -2.03
C SER A 123 1.36 -12.87 -1.86
N ASP A 124 2.11 -13.63 -2.64
CA ASP A 124 3.58 -13.58 -2.65
C ASP A 124 4.11 -12.24 -3.17
N TRP A 125 3.47 -11.70 -4.21
CA TRP A 125 3.80 -10.39 -4.75
C TRP A 125 3.52 -9.27 -3.73
N LEU A 126 2.36 -9.28 -3.07
CA LEU A 126 2.04 -8.31 -2.01
C LEU A 126 3.07 -8.37 -0.87
N LEU A 127 3.46 -9.56 -0.42
CA LEU A 127 4.48 -9.73 0.61
C LEU A 127 5.85 -9.20 0.16
N LYS A 128 6.26 -9.47 -1.10
CA LYS A 128 7.51 -8.96 -1.66
C LYS A 128 7.52 -7.44 -1.74
N VAL A 129 6.45 -6.82 -2.27
CA VAL A 129 6.31 -5.37 -2.38
C VAL A 129 6.31 -4.73 -0.99
N THR A 130 5.52 -5.27 -0.05
CA THR A 130 5.46 -4.77 1.33
C THR A 130 6.83 -4.83 2.01
N ALA A 131 7.56 -5.93 1.85
CA ALA A 131 8.91 -6.09 2.40
C ALA A 131 9.94 -5.15 1.74
N ALA A 132 9.83 -4.91 0.44
CA ALA A 132 10.71 -3.97 -0.27
C ALA A 132 10.48 -2.54 0.23
N VAL A 133 9.22 -2.12 0.32
CA VAL A 133 8.83 -0.79 0.82
C VAL A 133 9.25 -0.61 2.28
N ALA A 134 9.10 -1.62 3.15
CA ALA A 134 9.49 -1.54 4.56
C ALA A 134 11.02 -1.36 4.76
N ARG A 135 11.85 -1.72 3.77
CA ARG A 135 13.31 -1.55 3.80
C ARG A 135 13.77 -0.20 3.29
N MET A 136 12.89 0.59 2.70
CA MET A 136 13.27 1.90 2.18
C MET A 136 13.61 2.87 3.32
N PRO A 137 14.61 3.72 3.13
CA PRO A 137 14.94 4.77 4.09
C PRO A 137 13.83 5.82 4.05
N TYR A 138 13.09 5.94 5.14
CA TYR A 138 12.12 7.03 5.33
C TYR A 138 12.74 8.10 6.21
N GLU A 139 12.62 9.35 5.78
CA GLU A 139 12.99 10.49 6.60
C GLU A 139 11.75 11.04 7.32
N GLY A 140 11.91 11.40 8.62
CA GLY A 140 10.85 12.00 9.41
C GLY A 140 10.40 11.18 10.63
N GLY A 141 9.60 11.83 11.50
CA GLY A 141 9.15 11.25 12.78
C GLY A 141 8.25 10.03 12.67
N ASP A 142 7.60 9.83 11.53
CA ASP A 142 6.64 8.75 11.29
C ASP A 142 7.27 7.48 10.66
N ALA A 143 8.57 7.50 10.37
CA ALA A 143 9.26 6.40 9.71
C ALA A 143 9.08 5.06 10.44
N ARG A 144 9.25 5.07 11.76
CA ARG A 144 9.07 3.88 12.59
C ARG A 144 7.64 3.35 12.54
N GLN A 145 6.65 4.23 12.67
CA GLN A 145 5.24 3.86 12.64
C GLN A 145 4.83 3.28 11.27
N ARG A 146 5.35 3.85 10.17
CA ARG A 146 5.12 3.32 8.82
C ARG A 146 5.61 1.88 8.68
N VAL A 147 6.81 1.58 9.18
CA VAL A 147 7.38 0.23 9.14
C VAL A 147 6.60 -0.73 10.04
N GLU A 148 6.18 -0.29 11.24
CA GLU A 148 5.37 -1.10 12.16
C GLU A 148 4.02 -1.49 11.53
N PHE A 149 3.32 -0.59 10.87
CA PHE A 149 2.07 -0.91 10.17
C PHE A 149 2.28 -1.88 9.01
N LEU A 150 3.34 -1.71 8.22
CA LEU A 150 3.67 -2.64 7.14
C LEU A 150 4.00 -4.04 7.68
N ALA A 151 4.68 -4.13 8.83
CA ALA A 151 4.98 -5.41 9.49
C ALA A 151 3.70 -6.13 9.94
N VAL A 152 2.75 -5.41 10.56
CA VAL A 152 1.44 -5.97 10.94
C VAL A 152 0.69 -6.49 9.72
N ILE A 153 0.64 -5.71 8.63
CA ILE A 153 -0.01 -6.15 7.40
C ILE A 153 0.68 -7.37 6.81
N ALA A 154 2.01 -7.42 6.78
CA ALA A 154 2.74 -8.57 6.28
C ALA A 154 2.46 -9.85 7.10
N GLU A 155 2.28 -9.71 8.41
CA GLU A 155 1.88 -10.81 9.28
C GLU A 155 0.48 -11.31 8.93
N GLU A 156 -0.50 -10.42 8.78
CA GLU A 156 -1.88 -10.79 8.42
C GLU A 156 -1.97 -11.40 7.00
N LEU A 157 -1.25 -10.85 6.03
CA LEU A 157 -1.15 -11.43 4.69
C LEU A 157 -0.54 -12.84 4.72
N THR A 158 0.46 -13.07 5.58
CA THR A 158 1.08 -14.39 5.76
C THR A 158 0.09 -15.38 6.37
N LYS A 159 -0.70 -14.97 7.37
CA LYS A 159 -1.75 -15.80 7.97
C LYS A 159 -2.82 -16.16 6.94
N LEU A 160 -3.27 -15.17 6.16
CA LEU A 160 -4.25 -15.38 5.09
C LEU A 160 -3.73 -16.38 4.05
N ARG A 161 -2.50 -16.20 3.56
CA ARG A 161 -1.87 -17.11 2.61
C ARG A 161 -1.84 -18.55 3.15
N ASN A 162 -1.36 -18.73 4.38
CA ASN A 162 -1.26 -20.05 4.99
C ASN A 162 -2.65 -20.71 5.17
N SER A 163 -3.68 -19.93 5.50
CA SER A 163 -5.06 -20.42 5.63
C SER A 163 -5.62 -20.86 4.28
N LEU A 164 -5.35 -20.12 3.22
CA LEU A 164 -5.80 -20.42 1.88
C LEU A 164 -5.07 -21.64 1.29
N ASP A 165 -3.78 -21.81 1.59
CA ASP A 165 -3.02 -22.99 1.19
C ASP A 165 -3.53 -24.28 1.88
N GLN A 166 -4.05 -24.18 3.10
CA GLN A 166 -4.64 -25.32 3.83
C GLN A 166 -6.04 -25.68 3.33
N CYS A 167 -6.80 -24.73 2.79
CA CYS A 167 -8.18 -24.94 2.38
C CYS A 167 -8.35 -25.51 0.97
N ASP A 168 -7.29 -25.64 0.17
CA ASP A 168 -7.31 -26.09 -1.24
C ASP A 168 -8.42 -25.44 -2.11
N ILE A 169 -8.79 -24.21 -1.74
CA ILE A 169 -9.83 -23.43 -2.42
C ILE A 169 -9.21 -22.84 -3.69
N ALA A 170 -9.61 -23.39 -4.83
CA ALA A 170 -9.39 -22.73 -6.12
C ALA A 170 -10.28 -21.47 -6.17
N LEU A 171 -9.75 -20.34 -5.75
CA LEU A 171 -10.40 -19.05 -5.97
C LEU A 171 -10.29 -18.73 -7.47
N THR A 172 -11.33 -19.08 -8.22
CA THR A 172 -11.50 -18.59 -9.58
C THR A 172 -11.83 -17.11 -9.51
N SER A 173 -11.06 -16.30 -10.24
CA SER A 173 -11.32 -14.87 -10.42
C SER A 173 -12.49 -14.66 -11.39
N GLU A 174 -13.71 -14.94 -10.92
CA GLU A 174 -14.94 -14.48 -11.57
C GLU A 174 -15.58 -13.44 -10.64
N VAL A 175 -15.27 -12.18 -10.89
CA VAL A 175 -16.11 -11.03 -10.56
C VAL A 175 -16.10 -10.09 -11.75
#